data_84a52dc8565d897635fe9058daf866ce
#
_entry.id   84a52dc8565d897635fe9058daf866ce
#
_cell.length_a   1.000
_cell.length_b   1.000
_cell.length_c   1.000
_cell.angle_alpha   90.00
_cell.angle_beta   90.00
_cell.angle_gamma   90.00
#
_symmetry.space_group_name_H-M   'P 1'
#
loop_
_entity.id
_entity.type
_entity.pdbx_description
1 polymer ?
#
loop_
_entity_poly.entity_id
_entity_poly.type
_entity_poly.pdbx_seq_one_letter_code
_entity_poly.pdbx_strand_id
1 'polypeptide(L)'
;MLCPLIFKELILDNFLKTLNKTNFVKLSGLSFLTILLLCLSFPPADLGFLAWIALVPWFILVVTEERYVYLAALFIGAVFIFIQLSWMRHVTYIAWILLSLYCAAYFLGFAFCSRLIIFRLKLPLVVVAPFTWVALEYIRSFFLSGFPWFFIGHTQYQYLPVIQVSDITGVYGVSFIIVMVNAGIADLIFPIVACRDTINSPYLYRFTGRKFTFFGLTCILPFVLLAAILSYGVYWLNHYKPQEGPTLCMIQGNIPQEVKFESKEEDEISILKKYTDLSMSVKGKPVDLLVWPETMIPGLLNIDP
;
A
#
# COMPACT_ATOMS: atom_id res chain seq x y z
N MET A 1 -18.87 -28.84 -39.14
CA MET A 1 -19.09 -27.91 -38.03
C MET A 1 -18.77 -28.52 -36.65
N LEU A 2 -17.61 -29.13 -36.45
CA LEU A 2 -17.22 -29.85 -35.20
C LEU A 2 -15.88 -29.33 -34.62
N CYS A 3 -15.31 -28.20 -35.16
CA CYS A 3 -13.97 -27.76 -34.81
C CYS A 3 -13.84 -26.79 -33.62
N PRO A 4 -14.83 -25.94 -33.22
CA PRO A 4 -14.63 -24.98 -32.15
C PRO A 4 -14.73 -25.54 -30.72
N LEU A 5 -15.50 -26.60 -30.52
CA LEU A 5 -15.72 -27.21 -29.21
C LEU A 5 -14.51 -28.07 -28.79
N ILE A 6 -13.97 -28.85 -29.71
CA ILE A 6 -12.79 -29.69 -29.45
C ILE A 6 -11.55 -28.83 -29.17
N PHE A 7 -11.41 -27.68 -29.85
CA PHE A 7 -10.30 -26.76 -29.62
C PHE A 7 -10.40 -26.08 -28.25
N LYS A 8 -11.63 -25.77 -27.79
CA LYS A 8 -11.90 -25.17 -26.49
C LYS A 8 -11.66 -26.15 -25.34
N GLU A 9 -12.05 -27.42 -25.48
CA GLU A 9 -11.78 -28.48 -24.51
C GLU A 9 -10.29 -28.81 -24.46
N LEU A 10 -9.60 -28.89 -25.60
CA LEU A 10 -8.16 -29.16 -25.66
C LEU A 10 -7.32 -28.03 -25.02
N ILE A 11 -7.74 -26.77 -25.17
CA ILE A 11 -7.11 -25.61 -24.56
C ILE A 11 -7.38 -25.62 -23.05
N LEU A 12 -8.60 -25.91 -22.63
CA LEU A 12 -8.97 -25.96 -21.23
C LEU A 12 -8.29 -27.14 -20.50
N ASP A 13 -8.24 -28.31 -21.12
CA ASP A 13 -7.57 -29.50 -20.58
C ASP A 13 -6.04 -29.33 -20.52
N ASN A 14 -5.44 -28.71 -21.54
CA ASN A 14 -4.03 -28.34 -21.48
C ASN A 14 -3.75 -27.23 -20.47
N PHE A 15 -4.65 -26.28 -20.30
CA PHE A 15 -4.58 -25.26 -19.28
C PHE A 15 -4.68 -25.85 -17.87
N LEU A 16 -5.60 -26.77 -17.62
CA LEU A 16 -5.80 -27.45 -16.34
C LEU A 16 -4.68 -28.48 -16.03
N LYS A 17 -4.19 -29.20 -17.02
CA LYS A 17 -3.05 -30.11 -16.86
C LYS A 17 -1.72 -29.39 -16.67
N THR A 18 -1.55 -28.17 -17.19
CA THR A 18 -0.34 -27.35 -17.00
C THR A 18 -0.34 -26.60 -15.68
N LEU A 19 -1.46 -26.50 -15.00
CA LEU A 19 -1.57 -26.13 -13.59
C LEU A 19 -1.08 -27.33 -12.77
N ASN A 20 0.26 -27.49 -12.71
CA ASN A 20 0.84 -28.46 -11.79
C ASN A 20 0.27 -28.12 -10.40
N LYS A 21 -0.52 -29.03 -9.83
CA LYS A 21 -1.31 -28.84 -8.60
C LYS A 21 -0.45 -28.21 -7.48
N THR A 22 0.82 -28.54 -7.42
CA THR A 22 1.81 -28.01 -6.46
C THR A 22 2.13 -26.54 -6.70
N ASN A 23 2.29 -26.11 -7.95
CA ASN A 23 2.57 -24.71 -8.29
C ASN A 23 1.35 -23.81 -8.07
N PHE A 24 0.15 -24.30 -8.31
CA PHE A 24 -1.09 -23.58 -8.04
C PHE A 24 -1.32 -23.36 -6.54
N VAL A 25 -1.09 -24.39 -5.72
CA VAL A 25 -1.20 -24.28 -4.25
C VAL A 25 -0.18 -23.29 -3.70
N LYS A 26 1.05 -23.30 -4.21
CA LYS A 26 2.09 -22.34 -3.83
C LYS A 26 1.71 -20.91 -4.23
N LEU A 27 1.27 -20.72 -5.46
CA LEU A 27 0.85 -19.41 -5.99
C LEU A 27 -0.31 -18.83 -5.17
N SER A 28 -1.38 -19.60 -4.98
CA SER A 28 -2.55 -19.15 -4.22
C SER A 28 -2.24 -18.93 -2.74
N GLY A 29 -1.45 -19.81 -2.12
CA GLY A 29 -1.04 -19.69 -0.71
C GLY A 29 -0.21 -18.44 -0.45
N LEU A 30 0.81 -18.16 -1.27
CA LEU A 30 1.64 -16.96 -1.13
C LEU A 30 0.86 -15.67 -1.45
N SER A 31 -0.04 -15.70 -2.44
CA SER A 31 -0.92 -14.57 -2.76
C SER A 31 -1.87 -14.28 -1.60
N PHE A 32 -2.53 -15.30 -1.05
CA PHE A 32 -3.43 -15.15 0.09
C PHE A 32 -2.69 -14.63 1.32
N LEU A 33 -1.49 -15.16 1.62
CA LEU A 33 -0.67 -14.70 2.75
C LEU A 33 -0.28 -13.23 2.60
N THR A 34 0.09 -12.80 1.38
CA THR A 34 0.37 -11.37 1.09
C THR A 34 -0.84 -10.49 1.37
N ILE A 35 -2.02 -10.88 0.85
CA ILE A 35 -3.27 -10.12 1.05
C ILE A 35 -3.59 -10.03 2.54
N LEU A 36 -3.53 -11.15 3.25
CA LEU A 36 -3.83 -11.21 4.68
C LEU A 36 -2.90 -10.28 5.48
N LEU A 37 -1.58 -10.38 5.26
CA LEU A 37 -0.61 -9.55 5.96
C LEU A 37 -0.77 -8.07 5.64
N LEU A 38 -1.04 -7.72 4.37
CA LEU A 38 -1.32 -6.33 3.99
C LEU A 38 -2.61 -5.82 4.64
N CYS A 39 -3.70 -6.58 4.59
CA CYS A 39 -4.96 -6.17 5.21
C CYS A 39 -4.83 -5.99 6.73
N LEU A 40 -4.07 -6.85 7.39
CA LEU A 40 -3.82 -6.72 8.83
C LEU A 40 -2.88 -5.55 9.18
N SER A 41 -2.03 -5.12 8.25
CA SER A 41 -1.10 -4.00 8.47
C SER A 41 -1.80 -2.63 8.47
N PHE A 42 -2.98 -2.53 7.88
CA PHE A 42 -3.76 -1.30 7.81
C PHE A 42 -4.98 -1.34 8.74
N PRO A 43 -5.60 -0.19 9.05
CA PRO A 43 -6.88 -0.17 9.75
C PRO A 43 -7.94 -1.03 9.03
N PRO A 44 -8.87 -1.68 9.77
CA PRO A 44 -9.11 -1.54 11.21
C PRO A 44 -8.23 -2.40 12.12
N ALA A 45 -7.47 -3.39 11.60
CA ALA A 45 -6.62 -4.25 12.42
C ALA A 45 -5.39 -3.51 12.95
N ASP A 46 -4.82 -2.62 12.12
CA ASP A 46 -3.77 -1.65 12.47
C ASP A 46 -2.49 -2.26 13.07
N LEU A 47 -2.14 -3.47 12.62
CA LEU A 47 -0.93 -4.19 13.02
C LEU A 47 0.25 -3.77 12.12
N GLY A 48 0.64 -2.49 12.16
CA GLY A 48 1.63 -1.89 11.26
C GLY A 48 2.99 -2.60 11.23
N PHE A 49 3.38 -3.32 12.28
CA PHE A 49 4.60 -4.13 12.28
C PHE A 49 4.58 -5.28 11.25
N LEU A 50 3.39 -5.75 10.85
CA LEU A 50 3.28 -6.79 9.81
C LEU A 50 3.69 -6.28 8.42
N ALA A 51 3.66 -4.98 8.18
CA ALA A 51 4.10 -4.40 6.91
C ALA A 51 5.57 -4.74 6.59
N TRP A 52 6.40 -4.98 7.61
CA TRP A 52 7.81 -5.32 7.43
C TRP A 52 8.06 -6.69 6.81
N ILE A 53 7.04 -7.54 6.76
CA ILE A 53 7.09 -8.89 6.17
C ILE A 53 5.94 -9.13 5.16
N ALA A 54 5.00 -8.22 5.03
CA ALA A 54 3.77 -8.41 4.26
C ALA A 54 4.00 -8.66 2.76
N LEU A 55 5.04 -8.07 2.20
CA LEU A 55 5.38 -8.20 0.78
C LEU A 55 6.32 -9.38 0.48
N VAL A 56 6.91 -10.01 1.50
CA VAL A 56 7.86 -11.11 1.31
C VAL A 56 7.27 -12.26 0.48
N PRO A 57 6.04 -12.77 0.76
CA PRO A 57 5.49 -13.88 -0.01
C PRO A 57 5.28 -13.51 -1.49
N TRP A 58 4.84 -12.28 -1.76
CA TRP A 58 4.67 -11.80 -3.14
C TRP A 58 6.01 -11.58 -3.84
N PHE A 59 7.02 -11.05 -3.16
CA PHE A 59 8.35 -10.87 -3.74
C PHE A 59 8.99 -12.19 -4.13
N ILE A 60 8.74 -13.25 -3.37
CA ILE A 60 9.13 -14.63 -3.76
C ILE A 60 8.45 -15.02 -5.07
N LEU A 61 7.14 -14.72 -5.26
CA LEU A 61 6.45 -14.98 -6.53
C LEU A 61 7.03 -14.15 -7.68
N VAL A 62 7.37 -12.89 -7.46
CA VAL A 62 7.95 -12.01 -8.49
C VAL A 62 9.26 -12.57 -9.04
N VAL A 63 10.08 -13.23 -8.23
CA VAL A 63 11.36 -13.77 -8.67
C VAL A 63 11.30 -15.24 -9.11
N THR A 64 10.28 -16.01 -8.68
CA THR A 64 10.17 -17.45 -8.98
C THR A 64 9.17 -17.79 -10.06
N GLU A 65 8.01 -17.11 -10.08
CA GLU A 65 6.91 -17.47 -10.95
C GLU A 65 7.04 -16.75 -12.30
N GLU A 66 7.00 -17.50 -13.40
CA GLU A 66 7.16 -16.90 -14.73
C GLU A 66 5.81 -16.63 -15.41
N ARG A 67 4.86 -17.54 -15.25
CA ARG A 67 3.64 -17.53 -16.07
C ARG A 67 2.50 -16.73 -15.44
N TYR A 68 2.27 -16.92 -14.15
CA TYR A 68 1.07 -16.38 -13.49
C TYR A 68 1.35 -15.22 -12.54
N VAL A 69 2.61 -14.75 -12.46
CA VAL A 69 3.01 -13.65 -11.57
C VAL A 69 2.19 -12.38 -11.80
N TYR A 70 1.87 -12.06 -13.04
CA TYR A 70 1.09 -10.85 -13.37
C TYR A 70 -0.38 -10.96 -12.96
N LEU A 71 -0.95 -12.17 -13.12
CA LEU A 71 -2.31 -12.45 -12.62
C LEU A 71 -2.35 -12.43 -11.10
N ALA A 72 -1.33 -13.01 -10.44
CA ALA A 72 -1.21 -12.95 -8.99
C ALA A 72 -1.05 -11.51 -8.50
N ALA A 73 -0.22 -10.69 -9.15
CA ALA A 73 -0.04 -9.28 -8.81
C ALA A 73 -1.37 -8.51 -8.92
N LEU A 74 -2.09 -8.66 -10.02
CA LEU A 74 -3.40 -8.03 -10.22
C LEU A 74 -4.42 -8.52 -9.17
N PHE A 75 -4.45 -9.82 -8.88
CA PHE A 75 -5.34 -10.42 -7.89
C PHE A 75 -5.02 -9.90 -6.47
N ILE A 76 -3.75 -9.89 -6.07
CA ILE A 76 -3.30 -9.38 -4.77
C ILE A 76 -3.73 -7.91 -4.63
N GLY A 77 -3.40 -7.08 -5.61
CA GLY A 77 -3.75 -5.67 -5.60
C GLY A 77 -5.25 -5.43 -5.57
N ALA A 78 -6.00 -6.14 -6.42
CA ALA A 78 -7.46 -6.00 -6.51
C ALA A 78 -8.14 -6.37 -5.19
N VAL A 79 -7.84 -7.53 -4.61
CA VAL A 79 -8.48 -7.99 -3.37
C VAL A 79 -8.07 -7.10 -2.19
N PHE A 80 -6.78 -6.78 -2.05
CA PHE A 80 -6.31 -5.92 -0.99
C PHE A 80 -6.99 -4.54 -1.03
N ILE A 81 -6.95 -3.85 -2.17
CA ILE A 81 -7.52 -2.51 -2.30
C ILE A 81 -9.04 -2.54 -2.20
N PHE A 82 -9.70 -3.56 -2.75
CA PHE A 82 -11.14 -3.71 -2.66
C PHE A 82 -11.62 -3.83 -1.20
N ILE A 83 -10.86 -4.56 -0.36
CA ILE A 83 -11.13 -4.66 1.08
C ILE A 83 -10.88 -3.29 1.75
N GLN A 84 -9.76 -2.66 1.50
CA GLN A 84 -9.38 -1.41 2.16
C GLN A 84 -10.28 -0.23 1.77
N LEU A 85 -10.77 -0.20 0.53
CA LEU A 85 -11.71 0.81 0.05
C LEU A 85 -13.19 0.46 0.30
N SER A 86 -13.48 -0.59 1.09
CA SER A 86 -14.86 -1.04 1.30
C SER A 86 -15.80 0.03 1.88
N TRP A 87 -15.26 1.03 2.57
CA TRP A 87 -16.02 2.19 3.05
C TRP A 87 -16.58 3.05 1.91
N MET A 88 -15.96 3.07 0.73
CA MET A 88 -16.37 3.86 -0.43
C MET A 88 -17.71 3.38 -1.02
N ARG A 89 -18.15 2.15 -0.73
CA ARG A 89 -19.48 1.65 -1.11
C ARG A 89 -20.61 2.51 -0.58
N HIS A 90 -20.39 3.21 0.54
CA HIS A 90 -21.37 4.14 1.12
C HIS A 90 -21.44 5.47 0.37
N VAL A 91 -20.47 5.75 -0.51
CA VAL A 91 -20.48 6.92 -1.40
C VAL A 91 -20.99 6.50 -2.78
N THR A 92 -20.33 5.56 -3.44
CA THR A 92 -20.76 4.99 -4.73
C THR A 92 -20.09 3.65 -5.02
N TYR A 93 -20.89 2.66 -5.42
CA TYR A 93 -20.41 1.33 -5.78
C TYR A 93 -19.50 1.34 -7.02
N ILE A 94 -19.84 2.16 -8.02
CA ILE A 94 -19.08 2.24 -9.29
C ILE A 94 -17.68 2.76 -9.02
N ALA A 95 -17.56 3.86 -8.26
CA ALA A 95 -16.26 4.44 -7.92
C ALA A 95 -15.42 3.46 -7.09
N TRP A 96 -16.03 2.74 -6.14
CA TRP A 96 -15.33 1.72 -5.36
C TRP A 96 -14.67 0.66 -6.24
N ILE A 97 -15.41 0.10 -7.21
CA ILE A 97 -14.90 -0.94 -8.12
C ILE A 97 -13.81 -0.36 -9.03
N LEU A 98 -14.08 0.76 -9.70
CA LEU A 98 -13.15 1.36 -10.66
C LEU A 98 -11.84 1.80 -10.00
N LEU A 99 -11.92 2.44 -8.83
CA LEU A 99 -10.76 2.89 -8.08
C LEU A 99 -9.94 1.72 -7.54
N SER A 100 -10.61 0.64 -7.12
CA SER A 100 -9.92 -0.57 -6.69
C SER A 100 -9.13 -1.22 -7.83
N LEU A 101 -9.71 -1.30 -9.03
CA LEU A 101 -9.03 -1.81 -10.21
C LEU A 101 -7.88 -0.90 -10.67
N TYR A 102 -8.09 0.42 -10.62
CA TYR A 102 -7.05 1.41 -10.88
C TYR A 102 -5.85 1.22 -9.96
N CYS A 103 -6.06 1.13 -8.66
CA CYS A 103 -4.99 0.90 -7.69
C CYS A 103 -4.35 -0.49 -7.84
N ALA A 104 -5.12 -1.53 -8.22
CA ALA A 104 -4.59 -2.87 -8.49
C ALA A 104 -3.59 -2.88 -9.66
N ALA A 105 -3.78 -2.01 -10.64
CA ALA A 105 -2.87 -1.89 -11.79
C ALA A 105 -1.44 -1.50 -11.37
N TYR A 106 -1.24 -0.84 -10.23
CA TYR A 106 0.08 -0.52 -9.70
C TYR A 106 0.83 -1.76 -9.17
N PHE A 107 0.12 -2.74 -8.63
CA PHE A 107 0.71 -4.04 -8.27
C PHE A 107 1.17 -4.80 -9.52
N LEU A 108 0.37 -4.79 -10.58
CA LEU A 108 0.74 -5.33 -11.88
C LEU A 108 1.97 -4.60 -12.45
N GLY A 109 1.95 -3.26 -12.43
CA GLY A 109 3.06 -2.40 -12.87
C GLY A 109 4.35 -2.69 -12.09
N PHE A 110 4.25 -2.88 -10.77
CA PHE A 110 5.39 -3.27 -9.96
C PHE A 110 5.99 -4.62 -10.40
N ALA A 111 5.15 -5.64 -10.57
CA ALA A 111 5.61 -6.96 -11.01
C ALA A 111 6.29 -6.87 -12.39
N PHE A 112 5.71 -6.12 -13.32
CA PHE A 112 6.25 -5.94 -14.66
C PHE A 112 7.59 -5.19 -14.65
N CYS A 113 7.64 -4.01 -14.05
CA CYS A 113 8.84 -3.18 -14.02
C CYS A 113 9.98 -3.85 -13.24
N SER A 114 9.67 -4.41 -12.07
CA SER A 114 10.67 -5.09 -11.26
C SER A 114 11.27 -6.29 -11.98
N ARG A 115 10.45 -7.13 -12.61
CA ARG A 115 10.95 -8.26 -13.40
C ARG A 115 11.78 -7.80 -14.59
N LEU A 116 11.31 -6.79 -15.32
CA LEU A 116 12.07 -6.24 -16.45
C LEU A 116 13.46 -5.79 -16.02
N ILE A 117 13.56 -5.03 -14.93
CA ILE A 117 14.83 -4.51 -14.42
C ILE A 117 15.70 -5.65 -13.87
N ILE A 118 15.16 -6.54 -13.04
CA ILE A 118 15.88 -7.68 -12.46
C ILE A 118 16.49 -8.57 -13.54
N PHE A 119 15.68 -8.94 -14.54
CA PHE A 119 16.13 -9.89 -15.57
C PHE A 119 16.97 -9.26 -16.68
N ARG A 120 16.78 -7.97 -16.96
CA ARG A 120 17.60 -7.23 -17.96
C ARG A 120 18.92 -6.73 -17.38
N LEU A 121 18.85 -6.04 -16.23
CA LEU A 121 20.02 -5.40 -15.61
C LEU A 121 20.73 -6.30 -14.62
N LYS A 122 20.16 -7.46 -14.27
CA LYS A 122 20.73 -8.43 -13.33
C LYS A 122 20.96 -7.84 -11.93
N LEU A 123 20.08 -6.93 -11.51
CA LEU A 123 20.13 -6.32 -10.19
C LEU A 123 19.35 -7.17 -9.17
N PRO A 124 19.76 -7.17 -7.89
CA PRO A 124 19.05 -7.90 -6.83
C PRO A 124 17.71 -7.21 -6.51
N LEU A 125 16.76 -8.01 -6.01
CA LEU A 125 15.42 -7.53 -5.66
C LEU A 125 15.49 -6.43 -4.59
N VAL A 126 16.37 -6.57 -3.61
CA VAL A 126 16.59 -5.58 -2.53
C VAL A 126 16.94 -4.19 -3.04
N VAL A 127 17.51 -4.08 -4.22
CA VAL A 127 17.78 -2.80 -4.88
C VAL A 127 16.60 -2.38 -5.74
N VAL A 128 16.07 -3.29 -6.55
CA VAL A 128 15.04 -2.94 -7.55
C VAL A 128 13.70 -2.64 -6.91
N ALA A 129 13.28 -3.43 -5.91
CA ALA A 129 11.94 -3.32 -5.35
C ALA A 129 11.64 -1.94 -4.72
N PRO A 130 12.49 -1.36 -3.83
CA PRO A 130 12.16 -0.09 -3.20
C PRO A 130 12.06 1.06 -4.19
N PHE A 131 12.95 1.14 -5.19
CA PHE A 131 12.87 2.20 -6.20
C PHE A 131 11.65 2.05 -7.09
N THR A 132 11.33 0.84 -7.54
CA THR A 132 10.15 0.59 -8.38
C THR A 132 8.86 0.87 -7.61
N TRP A 133 8.79 0.45 -6.35
CA TRP A 133 7.62 0.67 -5.52
C TRP A 133 7.35 2.16 -5.28
N VAL A 134 8.36 2.88 -4.81
CA VAL A 134 8.24 4.31 -4.52
C VAL A 134 7.97 5.12 -5.78
N ALA A 135 8.58 4.78 -6.91
CA ALA A 135 8.26 5.43 -8.19
C ALA A 135 6.78 5.26 -8.57
N LEU A 136 6.21 4.08 -8.34
CA LEU A 136 4.79 3.82 -8.60
C LEU A 136 3.87 4.51 -7.57
N GLU A 137 4.22 4.55 -6.29
CA GLU A 137 3.49 5.34 -5.29
C GLU A 137 3.52 6.84 -5.66
N TYR A 138 4.67 7.35 -6.09
CA TYR A 138 4.82 8.74 -6.53
C TYR A 138 3.97 9.02 -7.76
N ILE A 139 4.01 8.19 -8.79
CA ILE A 139 3.16 8.34 -10.00
C ILE A 139 1.68 8.33 -9.59
N ARG A 140 1.26 7.44 -8.70
CA ARG A 140 -0.12 7.35 -8.22
C ARG A 140 -0.58 8.61 -7.48
N SER A 141 0.33 9.40 -6.93
CA SER A 141 0.00 10.66 -6.24
C SER A 141 -0.49 11.77 -7.18
N PHE A 142 -0.20 11.65 -8.48
CA PHE A 142 -0.52 12.70 -9.46
C PHE A 142 -1.35 12.20 -10.65
N PHE A 143 -1.20 10.93 -11.01
CA PHE A 143 -1.85 10.39 -12.20
C PHE A 143 -3.38 10.28 -11.99
N LEU A 144 -4.16 10.73 -12.98
CA LEU A 144 -5.63 10.78 -12.94
C LEU A 144 -6.19 11.48 -11.67
N SER A 145 -5.74 12.70 -11.42
CA SER A 145 -6.07 13.53 -10.25
C SER A 145 -5.35 13.12 -8.96
N GLY A 146 -4.67 11.99 -8.96
CA GLY A 146 -3.92 11.47 -7.84
C GLY A 146 -4.77 10.73 -6.80
N PHE A 147 -4.23 9.62 -6.30
CA PHE A 147 -4.84 8.89 -5.17
C PHE A 147 -3.73 8.40 -4.22
N PRO A 148 -3.21 9.28 -3.35
CA PRO A 148 -2.08 8.97 -2.45
C PRO A 148 -2.48 8.20 -1.19
N TRP A 149 -3.46 7.28 -1.28
CA TRP A 149 -3.94 6.49 -0.16
C TRP A 149 -3.31 5.09 -0.17
N PHE A 150 -3.23 4.48 1.00
CA PHE A 150 -2.69 3.13 1.22
C PHE A 150 -1.25 2.98 0.71
N PHE A 151 -0.41 4.01 0.88
CA PHE A 151 1.04 3.81 0.78
C PHE A 151 1.49 2.95 1.94
N ILE A 152 2.43 2.04 1.67
CA ILE A 152 2.85 1.11 2.73
C ILE A 152 3.49 1.84 3.92
N GLY A 153 4.08 3.01 3.69
CA GLY A 153 4.60 3.88 4.73
C GLY A 153 3.55 4.37 5.72
N HIS A 154 2.28 4.49 5.31
CA HIS A 154 1.20 4.91 6.19
C HIS A 154 0.93 3.91 7.33
N THR A 155 1.31 2.64 7.18
CA THR A 155 1.18 1.64 8.25
C THR A 155 2.02 1.95 9.48
N GLN A 156 3.00 2.87 9.36
CA GLN A 156 3.96 3.15 10.42
C GLN A 156 3.62 4.39 11.26
N TYR A 157 2.46 5.00 11.08
CA TYR A 157 2.09 6.26 11.73
C TYR A 157 2.16 6.22 13.28
N GLN A 158 1.97 5.05 13.88
CA GLN A 158 2.11 4.85 15.33
C GLN A 158 3.56 4.68 15.80
N TYR A 159 4.50 4.39 14.87
CA TYR A 159 5.89 4.11 15.21
C TYR A 159 6.73 5.38 15.02
N LEU A 160 6.61 6.29 15.99
CA LEU A 160 7.22 7.63 15.92
C LEU A 160 8.69 7.65 15.52
N PRO A 161 9.60 6.77 16.02
CA PRO A 161 10.99 6.78 15.57
C PRO A 161 11.18 6.45 14.09
N VAL A 162 10.28 5.64 13.49
CA VAL A 162 10.37 5.27 12.07
C VAL A 162 9.95 6.43 11.19
N ILE A 163 8.88 7.14 11.56
CA ILE A 163 8.29 8.17 10.70
C ILE A 163 9.04 9.52 10.74
N GLN A 164 9.99 9.72 11.66
CA GLN A 164 10.73 10.99 11.72
C GLN A 164 11.50 11.30 10.43
N VAL A 165 11.93 10.27 9.68
CA VAL A 165 12.59 10.45 8.38
C VAL A 165 11.68 11.11 7.34
N SER A 166 10.39 11.20 7.61
CA SER A 166 9.43 11.86 6.70
C SER A 166 9.62 13.36 6.59
N ASP A 167 10.33 14.01 7.52
CA ASP A 167 10.70 15.42 7.42
C ASP A 167 11.66 15.70 6.24
N ILE A 168 12.45 14.69 5.84
CA ILE A 168 13.39 14.76 4.70
C ILE A 168 12.75 14.21 3.43
N THR A 169 12.07 13.06 3.53
CA THR A 169 11.70 12.24 2.36
C THR A 169 10.20 12.09 2.15
N GLY A 170 9.38 12.66 3.03
CA GLY A 170 7.96 12.36 3.08
C GLY A 170 7.70 10.88 3.39
N VAL A 171 6.47 10.45 3.20
CA VAL A 171 6.05 9.05 3.38
C VAL A 171 6.81 8.06 2.48
N TYR A 172 7.35 8.56 1.38
CA TYR A 172 8.08 7.75 0.40
C TYR A 172 9.33 7.10 0.96
N GLY A 173 10.08 7.79 1.85
CA GLY A 173 11.24 7.20 2.52
C GLY A 173 10.87 6.09 3.49
N VAL A 174 9.72 6.22 4.16
CA VAL A 174 9.17 5.17 5.02
C VAL A 174 8.74 3.96 4.17
N SER A 175 8.02 4.20 3.06
CA SER A 175 7.69 3.14 2.11
C SER A 175 8.95 2.45 1.56
N PHE A 176 9.97 3.23 1.21
CA PHE A 176 11.23 2.73 0.66
C PHE A 176 11.90 1.73 1.60
N ILE A 177 12.07 2.08 2.87
CA ILE A 177 12.76 1.19 3.82
C ILE A 177 11.95 -0.07 4.13
N ILE A 178 10.62 0.02 4.25
CA ILE A 178 9.75 -1.15 4.46
C ILE A 178 9.89 -2.12 3.29
N VAL A 179 9.78 -1.61 2.06
CA VAL A 179 9.91 -2.42 0.84
C VAL A 179 11.30 -3.03 0.72
N MET A 180 12.34 -2.26 1.08
CA MET A 180 13.73 -2.73 1.05
C MET A 180 13.99 -3.87 2.06
N VAL A 181 13.42 -3.77 3.26
CA VAL A 181 13.50 -4.85 4.27
C VAL A 181 12.77 -6.09 3.78
N ASN A 182 11.54 -5.95 3.26
CA ASN A 182 10.80 -7.07 2.66
C ASN A 182 11.60 -7.75 1.54
N ALA A 183 12.21 -6.96 0.67
CA ALA A 183 13.02 -7.47 -0.44
C ALA A 183 14.30 -8.18 0.06
N GLY A 184 14.96 -7.62 1.07
CA GLY A 184 16.12 -8.27 1.70
C GLY A 184 15.78 -9.61 2.35
N ILE A 185 14.65 -9.69 3.05
CA ILE A 185 14.13 -10.93 3.63
C ILE A 185 13.79 -11.93 2.52
N ALA A 186 13.14 -11.49 1.45
CA ALA A 186 12.82 -12.36 0.31
C ALA A 186 14.08 -12.89 -0.37
N ASP A 187 15.12 -12.07 -0.57
CA ASP A 187 16.40 -12.46 -1.13
C ASP A 187 17.15 -13.48 -0.23
N LEU A 188 17.02 -13.37 1.11
CA LEU A 188 17.58 -14.32 2.07
C LEU A 188 16.85 -15.67 2.07
N ILE A 189 15.51 -15.64 1.99
CA ILE A 189 14.69 -16.87 2.04
C ILE A 189 14.70 -17.59 0.69
N PHE A 190 14.80 -16.87 -0.41
CA PHE A 190 14.70 -17.42 -1.75
C PHE A 190 15.65 -18.57 -2.02
N PRO A 191 16.97 -18.53 -1.71
CA PRO A 191 17.89 -19.66 -1.93
C PRO A 191 17.46 -20.92 -1.18
N ILE A 192 16.89 -20.78 0.01
CA ILE A 192 16.44 -21.89 0.85
C ILE A 192 15.21 -22.57 0.23
N VAL A 193 14.27 -21.77 -0.28
CA VAL A 193 13.05 -22.28 -0.92
C VAL A 193 13.34 -22.84 -2.31
N ALA A 194 14.24 -22.23 -3.07
CA ALA A 194 14.58 -22.63 -4.43
C ALA A 194 15.46 -23.88 -4.50
N CYS A 195 16.34 -24.13 -3.53
CA CYS A 195 17.16 -25.36 -3.49
C CYS A 195 16.34 -26.65 -3.44
N ARG A 196 15.08 -26.58 -3.03
CA ARG A 196 14.21 -27.75 -2.93
C ARG A 196 13.46 -28.08 -4.21
N ASP A 197 13.09 -27.07 -5.04
CA ASP A 197 12.18 -27.26 -6.17
C ASP A 197 12.66 -26.69 -7.51
N THR A 198 13.73 -25.86 -7.54
CA THR A 198 14.03 -25.08 -8.75
C THR A 198 15.55 -24.82 -8.92
N ILE A 199 16.34 -25.87 -9.10
CA ILE A 199 17.80 -25.76 -9.47
C ILE A 199 17.99 -24.94 -10.78
N ASN A 200 16.95 -24.77 -11.59
CA ASN A 200 16.95 -24.07 -12.87
C ASN A 200 16.37 -22.64 -12.83
N SER A 201 16.15 -22.03 -11.64
CA SER A 201 15.66 -20.65 -11.62
C SER A 201 16.71 -19.70 -12.22
N PRO A 202 16.36 -18.91 -13.26
CA PRO A 202 17.26 -17.93 -13.85
C PRO A 202 17.78 -16.91 -12.83
N TYR A 203 17.01 -16.68 -11.74
CA TYR A 203 17.39 -15.81 -10.66
C TYR A 203 18.54 -16.39 -9.82
N LEU A 204 18.45 -17.67 -9.45
CA LEU A 204 19.48 -18.35 -8.65
C LEU A 204 20.82 -18.50 -9.42
N TYR A 205 20.74 -18.91 -10.69
CA TYR A 205 21.92 -19.09 -11.52
C TYR A 205 22.73 -17.81 -11.71
N ARG A 206 22.06 -16.66 -11.65
CA ARG A 206 22.69 -15.34 -11.78
C ARG A 206 23.42 -14.89 -10.51
N PHE A 207 22.99 -15.37 -9.34
CA PHE A 207 23.60 -15.01 -8.04
C PHE A 207 24.69 -15.99 -7.59
N THR A 208 24.58 -17.27 -7.94
CA THR A 208 25.61 -18.27 -7.58
C THR A 208 26.95 -18.04 -8.31
N GLY A 209 26.95 -17.33 -9.45
CA GLY A 209 28.18 -16.99 -10.19
C GLY A 209 28.87 -15.70 -9.73
N ARG A 210 28.22 -14.86 -8.91
CA ARG A 210 28.84 -13.65 -8.34
C ARG A 210 29.19 -13.89 -6.89
N LYS A 211 30.42 -13.56 -6.53
CA LYS A 211 31.05 -13.73 -5.22
C LYS A 211 30.05 -13.54 -4.06
N PHE A 212 29.95 -14.52 -3.21
CA PHE A 212 29.17 -14.59 -1.96
C PHE A 212 29.21 -13.29 -1.12
N THR A 213 30.26 -12.49 -1.23
CA THR A 213 30.46 -11.20 -0.60
C THR A 213 29.46 -10.12 -1.04
N PHE A 214 29.04 -10.09 -2.32
CA PHE A 214 28.08 -9.09 -2.79
C PHE A 214 26.66 -9.40 -2.30
N PHE A 215 26.30 -10.68 -2.23
CA PHE A 215 25.02 -11.13 -1.70
C PHE A 215 24.88 -10.81 -0.20
N GLY A 216 25.92 -11.07 0.60
CA GLY A 216 25.93 -10.74 2.02
C GLY A 216 25.74 -9.24 2.28
N LEU A 217 26.42 -8.39 1.50
CA LEU A 217 26.33 -6.94 1.66
C LEU A 217 24.93 -6.41 1.32
N THR A 218 24.29 -6.92 0.26
CA THR A 218 22.92 -6.50 -0.12
C THR A 218 21.87 -6.92 0.89
N CYS A 219 22.07 -8.04 1.58
CA CYS A 219 21.16 -8.48 2.65
C CYS A 219 21.32 -7.67 3.94
N ILE A 220 22.50 -7.16 4.24
CA ILE A 220 22.77 -6.36 5.45
C ILE A 220 22.30 -4.91 5.27
N LEU A 221 22.36 -4.36 4.07
CA LEU A 221 22.06 -2.96 3.77
C LEU A 221 20.67 -2.50 4.28
N PRO A 222 19.56 -3.24 4.11
CA PRO A 222 18.26 -2.86 4.65
C PRO A 222 18.27 -2.62 6.16
N PHE A 223 18.96 -3.49 6.89
CA PHE A 223 19.00 -3.42 8.35
C PHE A 223 19.90 -2.28 8.84
N VAL A 224 20.99 -1.99 8.13
CA VAL A 224 21.85 -0.84 8.42
C VAL A 224 21.09 0.47 8.20
N LEU A 225 20.36 0.58 7.08
CA LEU A 225 19.54 1.76 6.80
C LEU A 225 18.39 1.90 7.80
N LEU A 226 17.74 0.80 8.18
CA LEU A 226 16.71 0.82 9.21
C LEU A 226 17.27 1.29 10.55
N ALA A 227 18.43 0.78 10.95
CA ALA A 227 19.10 1.22 12.18
C ALA A 227 19.46 2.73 12.14
N ALA A 228 19.90 3.22 10.97
CA ALA A 228 20.19 4.65 10.79
C ALA A 228 18.92 5.51 10.91
N ILE A 229 17.80 5.09 10.29
CA ILE A 229 16.50 5.76 10.37
C ILE A 229 15.98 5.78 11.81
N LEU A 230 16.04 4.64 12.50
CA LEU A 230 15.65 4.55 13.91
C LEU A 230 16.51 5.45 14.81
N SER A 231 17.82 5.46 14.59
CA SER A 231 18.75 6.31 15.34
C SER A 231 18.45 7.80 15.12
N TYR A 232 18.18 8.18 13.87
CA TYR A 232 17.75 9.53 13.50
C TYR A 232 16.44 9.90 14.21
N GLY A 233 15.44 9.02 14.16
CA GLY A 233 14.16 9.29 14.78
C GLY A 233 14.21 9.40 16.30
N VAL A 234 14.96 8.51 16.96
CA VAL A 234 15.18 8.58 18.41
C VAL A 234 15.93 9.87 18.79
N TYR A 235 16.94 10.25 17.98
CA TYR A 235 17.66 11.51 18.20
C TYR A 235 16.70 12.71 18.14
N TRP A 236 15.87 12.81 17.09
CA TRP A 236 14.94 13.92 16.94
C TRP A 236 13.89 13.96 18.04
N LEU A 237 13.27 12.84 18.39
CA LEU A 237 12.27 12.76 19.46
C LEU A 237 12.80 13.20 20.82
N ASN A 238 14.09 12.96 21.09
CA ASN A 238 14.71 13.36 22.34
C ASN A 238 15.19 14.82 22.37
N HIS A 239 15.47 15.41 21.21
CA HIS A 239 16.03 16.78 21.13
C HIS A 239 14.99 17.81 20.68
N TYR A 240 13.89 17.38 20.05
CA TYR A 240 12.84 18.30 19.65
C TYR A 240 12.09 18.83 20.87
N LYS A 241 12.09 20.16 21.02
CA LYS A 241 11.29 20.86 22.03
C LYS A 241 10.12 21.53 21.31
N PRO A 242 8.86 21.07 21.55
CA PRO A 242 7.70 21.76 21.01
C PRO A 242 7.69 23.21 21.47
N GLN A 243 7.38 24.12 20.56
CA GLN A 243 7.09 25.51 20.90
C GLN A 243 5.59 25.66 21.13
N GLU A 244 5.21 26.54 22.05
CA GLU A 244 3.81 26.89 22.23
C GLU A 244 3.28 27.55 20.95
N GLY A 245 2.15 27.07 20.48
CA GLY A 245 1.47 27.55 19.28
C GLY A 245 0.04 27.96 19.58
N PRO A 246 -0.72 28.39 18.57
CA PRO A 246 -2.12 28.75 18.74
C PRO A 246 -2.96 27.56 19.21
N THR A 247 -3.93 27.84 20.07
CA THR A 247 -4.90 26.86 20.52
C THR A 247 -5.98 26.66 19.46
N LEU A 248 -6.03 25.46 18.85
CA LEU A 248 -6.98 25.15 17.79
C LEU A 248 -8.17 24.35 18.36
N CYS A 249 -9.38 24.70 17.96
CA CYS A 249 -10.58 23.95 18.26
C CYS A 249 -11.19 23.39 16.96
N MET A 250 -11.25 22.08 16.81
CA MET A 250 -11.90 21.42 15.68
C MET A 250 -13.30 20.96 16.07
N ILE A 251 -14.31 21.39 15.31
CA ILE A 251 -15.70 21.02 15.54
C ILE A 251 -16.05 19.81 14.69
N GLN A 252 -16.49 18.73 15.32
CA GLN A 252 -16.93 17.52 14.63
C GLN A 252 -18.42 17.31 14.82
N GLY A 253 -19.19 17.54 13.75
CA GLY A 253 -20.65 17.44 13.78
C GLY A 253 -21.20 16.03 13.66
N ASN A 254 -20.46 15.06 13.09
CA ASN A 254 -20.88 13.67 12.82
C ASN A 254 -22.24 13.61 12.07
N ILE A 255 -22.36 14.36 10.97
CA ILE A 255 -23.57 14.35 10.14
C ILE A 255 -23.52 13.10 9.25
N PRO A 256 -24.56 12.22 9.29
CA PRO A 256 -24.65 11.08 8.38
C PRO A 256 -24.63 11.50 6.91
N GLN A 257 -24.00 10.68 6.05
CA GLN A 257 -23.83 11.03 4.63
C GLN A 257 -25.18 11.09 3.89
N GLU A 258 -26.11 10.22 4.28
CA GLU A 258 -27.47 10.21 3.71
C GLU A 258 -28.18 11.55 3.91
N VAL A 259 -28.04 12.16 5.08
CA VAL A 259 -28.62 13.47 5.40
C VAL A 259 -28.02 14.57 4.52
N LYS A 260 -26.74 14.48 4.17
CA LYS A 260 -26.08 15.47 3.29
C LYS A 260 -26.51 15.37 1.82
N PHE A 261 -26.78 14.15 1.31
CA PHE A 261 -27.17 13.96 -0.08
C PHE A 261 -28.65 14.20 -0.34
N GLU A 262 -29.50 13.97 0.66
CA GLU A 262 -30.95 14.13 0.56
C GLU A 262 -31.45 15.40 1.25
N SER A 263 -30.52 16.31 1.64
CA SER A 263 -30.83 17.46 2.45
C SER A 263 -31.90 18.35 1.77
N LYS A 264 -32.97 18.55 2.51
CA LYS A 264 -33.95 19.61 2.27
C LYS A 264 -33.48 20.86 3.01
N GLU A 265 -34.04 22.04 2.66
CA GLU A 265 -33.71 23.32 3.28
C GLU A 265 -33.77 23.28 4.82
N GLU A 266 -34.74 22.53 5.38
CA GLU A 266 -34.86 22.30 6.84
C GLU A 266 -33.68 21.51 7.45
N ASP A 267 -33.15 20.56 6.72
CA ASP A 267 -31.97 19.76 7.15
C ASP A 267 -30.71 20.61 7.14
N GLU A 268 -30.56 21.48 6.16
CA GLU A 268 -29.43 22.41 6.03
C GLU A 268 -29.39 23.40 7.20
N ILE A 269 -30.53 23.97 7.57
CA ILE A 269 -30.64 24.83 8.74
C ILE A 269 -30.31 24.07 10.02
N SER A 270 -30.75 22.83 10.14
CA SER A 270 -30.47 22.00 11.30
C SER A 270 -28.98 21.67 11.45
N ILE A 271 -28.29 21.39 10.32
CA ILE A 271 -26.84 21.15 10.26
C ILE A 271 -26.09 22.41 10.71
N LEU A 272 -26.42 23.56 10.12
CA LEU A 272 -25.81 24.86 10.46
C LEU A 272 -26.00 25.19 11.95
N LYS A 273 -27.21 25.00 12.47
CA LYS A 273 -27.51 25.18 13.89
C LYS A 273 -26.64 24.29 14.77
N LYS A 274 -26.50 23.02 14.43
CA LYS A 274 -25.63 22.06 15.19
C LYS A 274 -24.18 22.54 15.25
N TYR A 275 -23.61 22.98 14.13
CA TYR A 275 -22.24 23.50 14.11
C TYR A 275 -22.11 24.81 14.89
N THR A 276 -23.12 25.67 14.80
CA THR A 276 -23.17 26.92 15.56
C THR A 276 -23.24 26.65 17.06
N ASP A 277 -24.12 25.75 17.49
CA ASP A 277 -24.27 25.39 18.92
C ASP A 277 -22.99 24.79 19.48
N LEU A 278 -22.34 23.89 18.73
CA LEU A 278 -21.04 23.31 19.09
C LEU A 278 -19.95 24.39 19.17
N SER A 279 -19.94 25.35 18.25
CA SER A 279 -18.99 26.45 18.25
C SER A 279 -19.23 27.40 19.43
N MET A 280 -20.48 27.65 19.79
CA MET A 280 -20.83 28.48 20.96
C MET A 280 -20.47 27.79 22.29
N SER A 281 -20.39 26.47 22.33
CA SER A 281 -20.00 25.71 23.52
C SER A 281 -18.56 25.97 23.98
N VAL A 282 -17.71 26.48 23.08
CA VAL A 282 -16.30 26.84 23.39
C VAL A 282 -16.12 28.34 23.64
N LYS A 283 -17.22 29.11 23.64
CA LYS A 283 -17.19 30.55 23.94
C LYS A 283 -16.61 30.78 25.34
N GLY A 284 -15.64 31.67 25.45
CA GLY A 284 -14.94 31.98 26.69
C GLY A 284 -13.79 31.05 27.07
N LYS A 285 -13.50 30.01 26.26
CA LYS A 285 -12.26 29.24 26.37
C LYS A 285 -11.13 29.92 25.57
N PRO A 286 -9.87 29.75 25.94
CA PRO A 286 -8.73 30.29 25.22
C PRO A 286 -8.53 29.53 23.89
N VAL A 287 -9.30 29.88 22.87
CA VAL A 287 -9.25 29.30 21.52
C VAL A 287 -8.87 30.41 20.55
N ASP A 288 -7.74 30.24 19.84
CA ASP A 288 -7.26 31.22 18.86
C ASP A 288 -7.88 30.97 17.47
N LEU A 289 -8.17 29.72 17.12
CA LEU A 289 -8.77 29.38 15.84
C LEU A 289 -9.76 28.21 15.99
N LEU A 290 -10.96 28.40 15.44
CA LEU A 290 -11.99 27.39 15.37
C LEU A 290 -12.12 26.90 13.93
N VAL A 291 -12.08 25.59 13.72
CA VAL A 291 -12.09 24.97 12.40
C VAL A 291 -13.28 24.02 12.26
N TRP A 292 -14.06 24.23 11.19
CA TRP A 292 -15.11 23.32 10.76
C TRP A 292 -14.58 22.38 9.68
N PRO A 293 -15.13 21.14 9.56
CA PRO A 293 -14.79 20.23 8.46
C PRO A 293 -15.19 20.79 7.09
N GLU A 294 -14.59 20.27 6.04
CA GLU A 294 -14.95 20.56 4.66
C GLU A 294 -16.43 20.23 4.39
N THR A 295 -17.07 21.02 3.52
CA THR A 295 -18.47 20.82 3.07
C THR A 295 -19.52 20.81 4.21
N MET A 296 -19.28 21.57 5.29
CA MET A 296 -20.23 21.64 6.40
C MET A 296 -21.20 22.80 6.31
N ILE A 297 -20.94 23.78 5.45
CA ILE A 297 -21.87 24.86 5.16
C ILE A 297 -22.72 24.42 3.98
N PRO A 298 -24.02 24.21 4.15
CA PRO A 298 -24.92 23.94 3.05
C PRO A 298 -25.07 25.22 2.18
N GLY A 299 -25.15 25.02 0.87
CA GLY A 299 -25.29 26.13 -0.07
C GLY A 299 -23.95 26.73 -0.55
N LEU A 300 -24.06 27.70 -1.44
CA LEU A 300 -22.92 28.40 -2.03
C LEU A 300 -22.75 29.75 -1.30
N LEU A 301 -21.74 29.83 -0.42
CA LEU A 301 -21.45 31.04 0.40
C LEU A 301 -21.42 32.38 -0.34
N ASN A 302 -21.24 32.37 -1.66
CA ASN A 302 -21.17 33.57 -2.50
C ASN A 302 -22.45 33.83 -3.31
N ILE A 303 -23.47 32.97 -3.23
CA ILE A 303 -24.69 33.02 -4.06
C ILE A 303 -25.92 33.03 -3.19
N ASP A 304 -25.91 32.34 -2.07
CA ASP A 304 -27.02 32.31 -1.12
C ASP A 304 -26.83 33.41 -0.07
N PRO A 305 -27.83 34.31 0.13
CA PRO A 305 -27.75 35.43 1.07
C PRO A 305 -27.72 34.99 2.54
#